data_38d25382a16e1f0091c98a5da11195d3
#
_entry.id   38d25382a16e1f0091c98a5da11195d3
#
_cell.length_a   1.000
_cell.length_b   1.000
_cell.length_c   1.000
_cell.angle_alpha   90.00
_cell.angle_beta   90.00
_cell.angle_gamma   90.00
#
_symmetry.space_group_name_H-M   'P 1'
#
loop_
_entity.id
_entity.type
_entity.pdbx_description
1 polymer ?
#
loop_
_entity_poly.entity_id
_entity_poly.type
_entity_poly.pdbx_seq_one_letter_code
_entity_poly.pdbx_strand_id
1 'polypeptide(L)'
;MEKGKYNSFHKEGHELAKEFANANLENVVWATTDQDKFEHWDMEGNLVGDTRTFKFDVKGLKKFNRRDRDYQDEMMLVEYQNITGGPGWVKGQSDWIPQKRIIYPWILVKREPLWNYLEDKLKESNYAPSTRKWFEPKEPYAVYDRKFFGNDDRFVWVPYEDIEKLEHIKLAT
;
A
#
# COMPACT_ATOMS: atom_id res chain seq x y z
N MET A 1 1.74 -19.49 -12.50
CA MET A 1 0.84 -19.07 -11.40
C MET A 1 -0.58 -19.46 -11.80
N GLU A 2 -1.27 -20.28 -10.99
CA GLU A 2 -2.61 -20.75 -11.34
C GLU A 2 -3.61 -19.59 -11.38
N LYS A 3 -4.37 -19.49 -12.48
CA LYS A 3 -5.40 -18.45 -12.68
C LYS A 3 -6.38 -18.29 -11.50
N GLY A 4 -6.63 -19.36 -10.74
CA GLY A 4 -7.53 -19.33 -9.58
C GLY A 4 -7.03 -18.55 -8.37
N LYS A 5 -5.70 -18.47 -8.13
CA LYS A 5 -5.13 -17.69 -7.02
C LYS A 5 -5.10 -16.19 -7.31
N TYR A 6 -4.88 -15.80 -8.56
CA TYR A 6 -4.93 -14.40 -8.95
C TYR A 6 -6.30 -13.79 -8.69
N ASN A 7 -7.37 -14.51 -9.07
CA ASN A 7 -8.74 -14.05 -8.86
C ASN A 7 -9.14 -13.90 -7.38
N SER A 8 -8.57 -14.71 -6.46
CA SER A 8 -8.88 -14.60 -5.02
C SER A 8 -8.29 -13.34 -4.39
N PHE A 9 -7.06 -12.96 -4.74
CA PHE A 9 -6.41 -11.75 -4.21
C PHE A 9 -7.08 -10.46 -4.68
N HIS A 10 -7.50 -10.40 -5.95
CA HIS A 10 -8.27 -9.28 -6.47
C HIS A 10 -9.63 -9.16 -5.78
N LYS A 11 -10.31 -10.28 -5.54
CA LYS A 11 -11.58 -10.28 -4.83
C LYS A 11 -11.45 -9.76 -3.40
N GLU A 12 -10.44 -10.23 -2.66
CA GLU A 12 -10.17 -9.77 -1.29
C GLU A 12 -9.83 -8.27 -1.24
N GLY A 13 -9.02 -7.78 -2.18
CA GLY A 13 -8.69 -6.36 -2.30
C GLY A 13 -9.93 -5.51 -2.59
N HIS A 14 -10.79 -5.95 -3.51
CA HIS A 14 -12.01 -5.24 -3.85
C HIS A 14 -13.03 -5.20 -2.70
N GLU A 15 -13.21 -6.31 -1.96
CA GLU A 15 -14.09 -6.32 -0.77
C GLU A 15 -13.56 -5.39 0.33
N LEU A 16 -12.25 -5.34 0.53
CA LEU A 16 -11.62 -4.40 1.46
C LEU A 16 -11.84 -2.94 1.05
N ALA A 17 -11.69 -2.64 -0.24
CA ALA A 17 -11.95 -1.31 -0.78
C ALA A 17 -13.42 -0.90 -0.59
N LYS A 18 -14.36 -1.82 -0.78
CA LYS A 18 -15.78 -1.60 -0.47
C LYS A 18 -16.02 -1.36 1.03
N GLU A 19 -15.39 -2.14 1.90
CA GLU A 19 -15.49 -1.93 3.34
C GLU A 19 -15.09 -0.50 3.71
N PHE A 20 -13.93 -0.05 3.20
CA PHE A 20 -13.45 1.31 3.42
C PHE A 20 -14.43 2.36 2.89
N ALA A 21 -14.85 2.22 1.63
CA ALA A 21 -15.73 3.18 0.96
C ALA A 21 -17.07 3.32 1.70
N ASN A 22 -17.72 2.20 2.03
CA ASN A 22 -19.04 2.21 2.70
C ASN A 22 -19.01 2.86 4.08
N ALA A 23 -17.88 2.74 4.78
CA ALA A 23 -17.75 3.29 6.13
C ALA A 23 -17.31 4.77 6.15
N ASN A 24 -16.61 5.24 5.12
CA ASN A 24 -15.85 6.50 5.24
C ASN A 24 -16.07 7.49 4.10
N LEU A 25 -16.72 7.08 2.99
CA LEU A 25 -16.83 7.92 1.80
C LEU A 25 -18.27 8.20 1.39
N GLU A 26 -18.45 9.35 0.74
CA GLU A 26 -19.64 9.76 0.00
C GLU A 26 -19.28 9.97 -1.47
N ASN A 27 -20.28 9.94 -2.37
CA ASN A 27 -20.12 10.18 -3.81
C ASN A 27 -19.06 9.31 -4.49
N VAL A 28 -19.00 8.02 -4.14
CA VAL A 28 -17.96 7.08 -4.60
C VAL A 28 -18.11 6.79 -6.09
N VAL A 29 -16.99 6.95 -6.82
CA VAL A 29 -16.82 6.51 -8.21
C VAL A 29 -15.64 5.54 -8.25
N TRP A 30 -15.90 4.32 -8.72
CA TRP A 30 -14.89 3.28 -8.81
C TRP A 30 -13.97 3.49 -10.02
N ALA A 31 -12.68 3.24 -9.80
CA ALA A 31 -11.70 3.24 -10.89
C ALA A 31 -12.04 2.19 -11.95
N THR A 32 -11.73 2.49 -13.18
CA THR A 32 -11.71 1.48 -14.26
C THR A 32 -10.52 0.55 -14.06
N THR A 33 -10.55 -0.62 -14.71
CA THR A 33 -9.43 -1.58 -14.65
C THR A 33 -8.10 -0.96 -15.09
N ASP A 34 -8.12 -0.06 -16.07
CA ASP A 34 -6.92 0.62 -16.55
C ASP A 34 -6.41 1.66 -15.53
N GLN A 35 -7.30 2.40 -14.88
CA GLN A 35 -6.93 3.34 -13.83
C GLN A 35 -6.34 2.63 -12.61
N ASP A 36 -6.97 1.56 -12.12
CA ASP A 36 -6.42 0.73 -11.04
C ASP A 36 -5.03 0.18 -11.44
N LYS A 37 -4.89 -0.36 -12.64
CA LYS A 37 -3.66 -1.01 -13.08
C LYS A 37 -2.51 -0.04 -13.37
N PHE A 38 -2.77 1.13 -13.96
CA PHE A 38 -1.74 2.03 -14.46
C PHE A 38 -1.59 3.32 -13.66
N GLU A 39 -2.66 3.77 -13.01
CA GLU A 39 -2.68 4.98 -12.20
C GLU A 39 -2.61 4.67 -10.70
N HIS A 40 -2.86 3.42 -10.31
CA HIS A 40 -2.81 2.92 -8.93
C HIS A 40 -3.75 3.70 -7.98
N TRP A 41 -5.04 3.61 -8.23
CA TRP A 41 -6.10 4.01 -7.32
C TRP A 41 -7.34 3.14 -7.53
N ASP A 42 -8.10 2.88 -6.45
CA ASP A 42 -9.27 2.00 -6.45
C ASP A 42 -10.57 2.77 -6.69
N MET A 43 -10.66 3.97 -6.13
CA MET A 43 -11.85 4.81 -6.20
C MET A 43 -11.53 6.28 -5.95
N GLU A 44 -12.46 7.15 -6.36
CA GLU A 44 -12.52 8.54 -5.91
C GLU A 44 -13.82 8.79 -5.15
N GLY A 45 -13.81 9.79 -4.25
CA GLY A 45 -14.97 10.17 -3.44
C GLY A 45 -14.62 11.25 -2.43
N ASN A 46 -15.60 11.62 -1.62
CA ASN A 46 -15.45 12.59 -0.54
C ASN A 46 -15.35 11.84 0.78
N LEU A 47 -14.41 12.20 1.65
CA LEU A 47 -14.49 11.76 3.05
C LEU A 47 -15.76 12.31 3.68
N VAL A 48 -16.43 11.52 4.49
CA VAL A 48 -17.66 11.94 5.19
C VAL A 48 -17.43 13.28 5.90
N GLY A 49 -18.22 14.28 5.55
CA GLY A 49 -18.11 15.65 6.07
C GLY A 49 -17.08 16.53 5.35
N ASP A 50 -16.40 16.06 4.31
CA ASP A 50 -15.53 16.85 3.45
C ASP A 50 -16.18 17.03 2.06
N THR A 51 -16.08 18.23 1.49
CA THR A 51 -16.61 18.55 0.15
C THR A 51 -15.61 18.29 -0.98
N ARG A 52 -14.35 18.03 -0.65
CA ARG A 52 -13.29 17.78 -1.63
C ARG A 52 -13.32 16.34 -2.08
N THR A 53 -13.12 16.10 -3.36
CA THR A 53 -12.97 14.76 -3.94
C THR A 53 -11.51 14.34 -3.92
N PHE A 54 -11.24 13.13 -3.48
CA PHE A 54 -9.91 12.52 -3.43
C PHE A 54 -9.90 11.16 -4.09
N LYS A 55 -8.75 10.76 -4.61
CA LYS A 55 -8.47 9.41 -5.09
C LYS A 55 -7.84 8.57 -3.97
N PHE A 56 -8.32 7.34 -3.82
CA PHE A 56 -7.90 6.41 -2.77
C PHE A 56 -7.34 5.11 -3.37
N ASP A 57 -6.26 4.59 -2.78
CA ASP A 57 -5.69 3.28 -3.07
C ASP A 57 -5.61 2.46 -1.77
N VAL A 58 -6.53 1.52 -1.57
CA VAL A 58 -6.78 0.84 -0.30
C VAL A 58 -5.82 -0.34 -0.09
N LYS A 59 -5.18 -0.39 1.06
CA LYS A 59 -4.23 -1.44 1.43
C LYS A 59 -4.67 -2.22 2.66
N GLY A 60 -4.59 -3.54 2.57
CA GLY A 60 -4.95 -4.47 3.63
C GLY A 60 -3.80 -4.77 4.59
N LEU A 61 -4.15 -5.43 5.70
CA LEU A 61 -3.19 -6.00 6.63
C LEU A 61 -2.19 -6.91 5.93
N LYS A 62 -0.95 -6.89 6.37
CA LYS A 62 0.13 -7.72 5.83
C LYS A 62 0.76 -8.58 6.92
N LYS A 63 1.26 -9.74 6.52
CA LYS A 63 2.15 -10.59 7.31
C LYS A 63 3.57 -10.37 6.84
N PHE A 64 4.55 -10.51 7.71
CA PHE A 64 5.95 -10.47 7.27
C PHE A 64 6.26 -11.63 6.32
N ASN A 65 5.77 -12.83 6.66
CA ASN A 65 5.88 -14.01 5.81
C ASN A 65 4.51 -14.68 5.65
N ARG A 66 4.30 -15.40 4.54
CA ARG A 66 3.04 -16.11 4.28
C ARG A 66 2.70 -17.19 5.33
N ARG A 67 3.73 -17.73 6.02
CA ARG A 67 3.59 -18.79 7.01
C ARG A 67 3.30 -18.26 8.41
N ASP A 68 3.42 -16.96 8.64
CA ASP A 68 3.10 -16.38 9.92
C ASP A 68 1.63 -16.59 10.22
N ARG A 69 1.33 -16.94 11.47
CA ARG A 69 -0.05 -17.15 11.91
C ARG A 69 -0.84 -15.86 11.86
N ASP A 70 -0.24 -14.78 12.39
CA ASP A 70 -0.92 -13.53 12.63
C ASP A 70 -0.46 -12.44 11.64
N TYR A 71 -1.32 -11.47 11.41
CA TYR A 71 -0.96 -10.22 10.76
C TYR A 71 -0.11 -9.38 11.70
N GLN A 72 0.79 -8.57 11.14
CA GLN A 72 1.57 -7.61 11.88
C GLN A 72 1.01 -6.20 11.77
N ASP A 73 1.26 -5.36 12.77
CA ASP A 73 0.85 -3.96 12.82
C ASP A 73 2.02 -3.04 13.17
N GLU A 74 3.24 -3.45 12.85
CA GLU A 74 4.48 -2.72 13.14
C GLU A 74 4.92 -1.86 11.95
N MET A 75 4.78 -2.40 10.72
CA MET A 75 5.28 -1.76 9.51
C MET A 75 4.29 -1.82 8.35
N MET A 76 4.25 -0.76 7.56
CA MET A 76 3.53 -0.70 6.29
C MET A 76 4.39 -1.27 5.17
N LEU A 77 3.82 -2.15 4.35
CA LEU A 77 4.47 -2.62 3.12
C LEU A 77 4.24 -1.61 2.00
N VAL A 78 5.30 -1.01 1.51
CA VAL A 78 5.26 -0.05 0.41
C VAL A 78 5.89 -0.65 -0.84
N GLU A 79 5.11 -0.76 -1.92
CA GLU A 79 5.59 -1.17 -3.23
C GLU A 79 6.01 0.06 -4.03
N TYR A 80 7.30 0.16 -4.34
CA TYR A 80 7.82 1.27 -5.14
C TYR A 80 8.18 0.87 -6.58
N GLN A 81 8.22 -0.42 -6.88
CA GLN A 81 8.31 -0.98 -8.23
C GLN A 81 7.36 -2.16 -8.36
N ASN A 82 6.56 -2.16 -9.42
CA ASN A 82 5.56 -3.20 -9.66
C ASN A 82 6.15 -4.47 -10.29
N ILE A 83 5.32 -5.50 -10.45
CA ILE A 83 5.70 -6.83 -10.95
C ILE A 83 6.35 -6.82 -12.36
N THR A 84 6.10 -5.80 -13.16
CA THR A 84 6.65 -5.65 -14.52
C THR A 84 7.86 -4.72 -14.58
N GLY A 85 8.35 -4.25 -13.42
CA GLY A 85 9.47 -3.31 -13.33
C GLY A 85 9.08 -1.83 -13.47
N GLY A 86 7.80 -1.53 -13.69
CA GLY A 86 7.26 -0.17 -13.72
C GLY A 86 7.07 0.44 -12.32
N PRO A 87 6.51 1.67 -12.24
CA PRO A 87 6.24 2.31 -10.95
C PRO A 87 5.32 1.45 -10.08
N GLY A 88 5.64 1.32 -8.79
CA GLY A 88 4.76 0.74 -7.79
C GLY A 88 3.67 1.73 -7.35
N TRP A 89 2.70 1.27 -6.57
CA TRP A 89 1.53 2.06 -6.19
C TRP A 89 1.88 3.36 -5.44
N VAL A 90 2.98 3.41 -4.69
CA VAL A 90 3.38 4.64 -3.98
C VAL A 90 3.74 5.80 -4.93
N LYS A 91 4.02 5.50 -6.19
CA LYS A 91 4.26 6.47 -7.27
C LYS A 91 3.03 6.72 -8.15
N GLY A 92 1.89 6.15 -7.77
CA GLY A 92 0.62 6.28 -8.51
C GLY A 92 -0.01 7.67 -8.38
N GLN A 93 -1.30 7.75 -8.71
CA GLN A 93 -2.05 8.99 -8.76
C GLN A 93 -3.08 9.12 -7.62
N SER A 94 -3.09 8.21 -6.65
CA SER A 94 -3.93 8.35 -5.46
C SER A 94 -3.50 9.56 -4.62
N ASP A 95 -4.45 10.22 -3.97
CA ASP A 95 -4.18 11.27 -2.99
C ASP A 95 -3.87 10.66 -1.62
N TRP A 96 -4.65 9.65 -1.26
CA TRP A 96 -4.59 8.97 0.02
C TRP A 96 -4.44 7.46 -0.13
N ILE A 97 -3.70 6.87 0.80
CA ILE A 97 -3.56 5.43 0.97
C ILE A 97 -4.25 5.03 2.28
N PRO A 98 -5.52 4.59 2.22
CA PRO A 98 -6.17 3.96 3.36
C PRO A 98 -5.50 2.61 3.65
N GLN A 99 -4.83 2.52 4.77
CA GLN A 99 -4.20 1.28 5.24
C GLN A 99 -4.99 0.71 6.41
N LYS A 100 -5.47 -0.53 6.29
CA LYS A 100 -6.12 -1.23 7.39
C LYS A 100 -5.11 -1.55 8.49
N ARG A 101 -5.52 -1.34 9.76
CA ARG A 101 -4.70 -1.58 10.95
C ARG A 101 -5.41 -2.56 11.89
N ILE A 102 -4.65 -3.12 12.83
CA ILE A 102 -5.19 -3.95 13.91
C ILE A 102 -5.63 -3.06 15.08
N ILE A 103 -4.86 -2.05 15.40
CA ILE A 103 -5.06 -1.19 16.59
C ILE A 103 -6.25 -0.23 16.41
N TYR A 104 -6.48 0.22 15.19
CA TYR A 104 -7.61 1.05 14.79
C TYR A 104 -7.96 0.75 13.32
N PRO A 105 -9.24 0.95 12.89
CA PRO A 105 -9.69 0.40 11.61
C PRO A 105 -8.86 0.87 10.43
N TRP A 106 -8.55 2.18 10.37
CA TRP A 106 -7.88 2.77 9.22
C TRP A 106 -6.93 3.90 9.61
N ILE A 107 -5.76 3.94 8.95
CA ILE A 107 -4.94 5.13 8.81
C ILE A 107 -4.92 5.54 7.34
N LEU A 108 -5.27 6.79 7.06
CA LEU A 108 -5.12 7.38 5.74
C LEU A 108 -3.78 8.08 5.70
N VAL A 109 -2.89 7.64 4.85
CA VAL A 109 -1.57 8.24 4.67
C VAL A 109 -1.57 9.02 3.36
N LYS A 110 -1.11 10.26 3.41
CA LYS A 110 -0.95 11.06 2.18
C LYS A 110 0.13 10.44 1.30
N ARG A 111 -0.22 10.08 0.06
CA ARG A 111 0.69 9.33 -0.83
C ARG A 111 1.97 10.09 -1.16
N GLU A 112 1.87 11.36 -1.55
CA GLU A 112 3.02 12.15 -1.98
C GLU A 112 4.05 12.40 -0.86
N PRO A 113 3.68 12.84 0.36
CA PRO A 113 4.59 12.87 1.50
C PRO A 113 5.23 11.51 1.82
N LEU A 114 4.49 10.42 1.73
CA LEU A 114 5.03 9.07 1.93
C LEU A 114 6.10 8.74 0.89
N TRP A 115 5.84 9.03 -0.39
CA TRP A 115 6.82 8.80 -1.44
C TRP A 115 8.09 9.65 -1.26
N ASN A 116 7.96 10.94 -1.01
CA ASN A 116 9.10 11.83 -0.80
C ASN A 116 9.96 11.39 0.39
N TYR A 117 9.32 11.03 1.51
CA TYR A 117 10.01 10.48 2.68
C TYR A 117 10.77 9.19 2.35
N LEU A 118 10.13 8.26 1.65
CA LEU A 118 10.76 7.00 1.25
C LEU A 118 11.93 7.22 0.30
N GLU A 119 11.78 8.12 -0.69
CA GLU A 119 12.82 8.44 -1.65
C GLU A 119 14.06 9.01 -0.95
N ASP A 120 13.88 9.91 0.02
CA ASP A 120 14.97 10.49 0.80
C ASP A 120 15.66 9.40 1.65
N LYS A 121 14.89 8.55 2.32
CA LYS A 121 15.44 7.43 3.09
C LYS A 121 16.25 6.46 2.23
N LEU A 122 15.78 6.14 1.03
CA LEU A 122 16.48 5.25 0.10
C LEU A 122 17.76 5.89 -0.46
N LYS A 123 17.83 7.22 -0.59
CA LYS A 123 19.05 7.96 -0.98
C LYS A 123 20.07 8.03 0.16
N GLU A 124 19.61 8.37 1.39
CA GLU A 124 20.47 8.51 2.56
C GLU A 124 21.18 7.20 2.94
N SER A 125 20.52 6.08 2.76
CA SER A 125 20.96 4.80 3.31
C SER A 125 22.14 4.16 2.57
N ASN A 126 22.76 4.80 1.56
CA ASN A 126 23.76 4.15 0.70
C ASN A 126 23.35 2.71 0.29
N TYR A 127 22.06 2.45 0.25
CA TYR A 127 21.52 1.22 -0.27
C TYR A 127 21.81 1.18 -1.78
N ALA A 128 23.07 1.02 -2.10
CA ALA A 128 23.42 0.33 -3.34
C ALA A 128 22.60 -0.97 -3.29
N PRO A 129 21.92 -1.33 -4.35
CA PRO A 129 20.80 -2.24 -4.34
C PRO A 129 21.19 -3.69 -4.11
N SER A 130 21.72 -4.03 -2.96
CA SER A 130 21.67 -5.41 -2.50
C SER A 130 20.22 -5.65 -2.05
N THR A 131 19.35 -5.82 -3.03
CA THR A 131 17.98 -6.19 -2.76
C THR A 131 17.96 -7.48 -1.99
N ARG A 132 17.35 -7.47 -0.81
CA ARG A 132 17.15 -8.67 0.00
C ARG A 132 16.10 -9.55 -0.65
N LYS A 133 16.25 -10.84 -0.51
CA LYS A 133 15.25 -11.79 -0.99
C LYS A 133 14.00 -11.71 -0.12
N TRP A 134 12.83 -11.88 -0.74
CA TRP A 134 11.54 -11.77 -0.06
C TRP A 134 11.39 -12.63 1.20
N PHE A 135 12.08 -13.75 1.29
CA PHE A 135 12.00 -14.67 2.44
C PHE A 135 12.97 -14.33 3.59
N GLU A 136 13.85 -13.35 3.41
CA GLU A 136 14.75 -12.90 4.49
C GLU A 136 13.98 -12.13 5.57
N PRO A 137 14.53 -12.05 6.81
CA PRO A 137 13.94 -11.26 7.89
C PRO A 137 13.66 -9.83 7.44
N LYS A 138 12.51 -9.28 7.88
CA LYS A 138 12.10 -7.93 7.49
C LYS A 138 12.76 -6.89 8.38
N GLU A 139 13.42 -5.93 7.76
CA GLU A 139 14.06 -4.80 8.40
C GLU A 139 13.50 -3.50 7.83
N PRO A 140 13.34 -2.44 8.65
CA PRO A 140 12.93 -1.13 8.16
C PRO A 140 13.83 -0.63 7.03
N TYR A 141 13.22 -0.09 5.99
CA TYR A 141 13.86 0.53 4.82
C TYR A 141 14.75 -0.38 3.97
N ALA A 142 14.88 -1.67 4.31
CA ALA A 142 15.54 -2.62 3.42
C ALA A 142 14.67 -2.90 2.19
N VAL A 143 15.32 -2.95 1.04
CA VAL A 143 14.65 -3.25 -0.23
C VAL A 143 14.53 -4.75 -0.42
N TYR A 144 13.33 -5.23 -0.65
CA TYR A 144 13.04 -6.64 -0.92
C TYR A 144 12.56 -6.83 -2.34
N ASP A 145 13.03 -7.86 -3.04
CA ASP A 145 12.54 -8.24 -4.35
C ASP A 145 11.99 -9.67 -4.37
N ARG A 146 11.20 -9.97 -5.39
CA ARG A 146 10.68 -11.29 -5.69
C ARG A 146 11.26 -11.88 -6.96
N LYS A 147 12.43 -11.44 -7.40
CA LYS A 147 13.11 -11.95 -8.61
C LYS A 147 13.26 -13.46 -8.63
N PHE A 148 13.48 -14.07 -7.47
CA PHE A 148 13.55 -15.52 -7.32
C PHE A 148 12.26 -16.22 -7.81
N PHE A 149 11.12 -15.52 -7.79
CA PHE A 149 9.83 -16.01 -8.26
C PHE A 149 9.49 -15.54 -9.69
N GLY A 150 10.43 -14.94 -10.39
CA GLY A 150 10.25 -14.41 -11.74
C GLY A 150 9.50 -13.08 -11.82
N ASN A 151 9.42 -12.35 -10.72
CA ASN A 151 8.75 -11.06 -10.62
C ASN A 151 9.78 -9.93 -10.45
N ASP A 152 9.52 -8.76 -11.00
CA ASP A 152 10.41 -7.58 -10.91
C ASP A 152 9.99 -6.58 -9.81
N ASP A 153 8.97 -6.90 -9.03
CA ASP A 153 8.47 -6.02 -7.99
C ASP A 153 9.46 -5.83 -6.83
N ARG A 154 9.47 -4.62 -6.28
CA ARG A 154 10.30 -4.23 -5.15
C ARG A 154 9.49 -3.53 -4.08
N PHE A 155 9.77 -3.90 -2.84
CA PHE A 155 9.06 -3.45 -1.65
C PHE A 155 10.00 -2.94 -0.58
N VAL A 156 9.47 -2.05 0.26
CA VAL A 156 10.11 -1.54 1.46
C VAL A 156 9.12 -1.65 2.61
N TRP A 157 9.59 -2.01 3.79
CA TRP A 157 8.82 -1.95 5.02
C TRP A 157 9.09 -0.65 5.76
N VAL A 158 8.06 0.14 6.00
CA VAL A 158 8.14 1.43 6.67
C VAL A 158 7.47 1.34 8.04
N PRO A 159 8.18 1.61 9.15
CA PRO A 159 7.58 1.60 10.49
C PRO A 159 6.38 2.54 10.58
N TYR A 160 5.30 2.12 11.24
CA TYR A 160 4.14 2.99 11.43
C TYR A 160 4.45 4.21 12.30
N GLU A 161 5.40 4.11 13.22
CA GLU A 161 5.88 5.27 14.00
C GLU A 161 6.46 6.39 13.12
N ASP A 162 7.01 6.04 11.96
CA ASP A 162 7.50 7.02 10.98
C ASP A 162 6.38 7.49 10.04
N ILE A 163 5.46 6.60 9.66
CA ILE A 163 4.25 6.96 8.93
C ILE A 163 3.44 8.01 9.72
N GLU A 164 3.34 7.86 11.04
CA GLU A 164 2.58 8.77 11.90
C GLU A 164 3.24 10.15 12.08
N LYS A 165 4.47 10.34 11.60
CA LYS A 165 5.12 11.67 11.51
C LYS A 165 4.78 12.40 10.21
N LEU A 166 4.21 11.69 9.22
CA LEU A 166 3.78 12.25 7.94
C LEU A 166 2.34 12.78 8.04
N GLU A 167 1.87 13.44 6.97
CA GLU A 167 0.47 13.85 6.89
C GLU A 167 -0.44 12.61 6.84
N HIS A 168 -1.25 12.42 7.88
CA HIS A 168 -2.14 11.28 8.01
C HIS A 168 -3.43 11.63 8.76
N ILE A 169 -4.45 10.76 8.61
CA ILE A 169 -5.72 10.81 9.34
C ILE A 169 -5.96 9.43 9.95
N LYS A 170 -6.22 9.35 11.26
CA LYS A 170 -6.70 8.12 11.92
C LYS A 170 -8.23 8.16 11.94
N LEU A 171 -8.86 7.18 11.30
CA LEU A 171 -10.31 7.05 11.34
C LEU A 171 -10.69 6.14 12.51
N ALA A 172 -11.56 6.65 13.37
CA ALA A 172 -12.23 5.85 14.39
C ALA A 172 -13.39 5.06 13.75
N THR A 173 -13.74 3.92 14.33
CA THR A 173 -14.98 3.21 14.04
C THR A 173 -16.18 4.00 14.51
#